data_4297dfeb1f742588fb6cfd7b94b5db12
#
_entry.id   4297dfeb1f742588fb6cfd7b94b5db12
#
_cell.length_a   1.000
_cell.length_b   1.000
_cell.length_c   1.000
_cell.angle_alpha   90.00
_cell.angle_beta   90.00
_cell.angle_gamma   90.00
#
_symmetry.space_group_name_H-M   'P 1'
#
loop_
_entity.id
_entity.type
_entity.pdbx_description
1 polymer ?
#
loop_
_entity_poly.entity_id
_entity_poly.type
_entity_poly.pdbx_seq_one_letter_code
_entity_poly.pdbx_strand_id
1 'polypeptide(L)'
;AASEAATAASEAATAEKTAEAAPAASGDCKATIDSDDAMKYDPKEITVPSSCKQFSITLKHNGKMPAAAMGHNVVIAKTADKDGVLADGAAAKIENNFVKPNDERVVAHTKLIGGGQEDTLTFDVSKLAAGEAYEYFCSFPGHYAMMNGKLTVK
;
A
#
# COMPACT_ATOMS: atom_id res chain seq x y z
N ALA A 1 4.46 2.31 19.18
CA ALA A 1 5.00 2.06 19.48
C ALA A 1 5.45 2.00 19.52
N ALA A 2 5.10 2.07 19.11
CA ALA A 2 5.71 1.84 19.31
C ALA A 2 6.17 1.77 19.22
N SER A 3 5.83 1.75 18.81
CA SER A 3 6.48 1.54 18.92
C SER A 3 6.95 1.52 18.70
N GLU A 4 6.77 1.57 18.27
CA GLU A 4 7.38 1.40 18.23
C GLU A 4 7.99 1.30 17.98
N ALA A 5 7.82 1.39 17.73
CA ALA A 5 8.54 1.23 17.61
C ALA A 5 8.92 1.16 17.30
N ALA A 6 8.74 1.11 17.06
CA ALA A 6 9.28 0.87 16.94
C ALA A 6 9.55 0.75 16.62
N THR A 7 9.30 0.68 16.30
CA THR A 7 9.80 0.41 16.14
C THR A 7 10.20 0.33 15.74
N ALA A 8 10.12 0.30 15.44
CA ALA A 8 10.72 0.10 15.21
C ALA A 8 11.17 0.06 14.81
N ALA A 9 11.03 0.03 14.56
CA ALA A 9 11.68 -0.16 14.38
C ALA A 9 12.08 -0.21 13.96
N SER A 10 11.87 -0.25 13.65
CA SER A 10 12.47 -0.46 13.47
C SER A 10 12.82 -0.52 12.99
N GLU A 11 12.70 -0.59 12.57
CA GLU A 11 13.22 -0.79 12.25
C GLU A 11 13.65 -0.83 11.57
N ALA A 12 13.58 -0.81 11.29
CA ALA A 12 14.14 -0.96 10.74
C ALA A 12 14.41 -0.92 10.02
N ALA A 13 14.33 -0.92 9.86
CA ALA A 13 14.75 -1.09 9.29
C ALA A 13 14.95 -1.09 8.61
N THR A 14 14.76 -1.09 8.39
CA THR A 14 15.11 -1.26 7.81
C THR A 14 15.39 -1.31 7.09
N ALA A 15 15.49 -1.37 6.85
CA ALA A 15 15.90 -1.60 6.22
C ALA A 15 16.04 -1.68 5.53
N GLU A 16 15.90 -1.72 5.42
CA GLU A 16 16.15 -1.97 4.85
C GLU A 16 16.23 -2.01 4.10
N LYS A 17 16.18 -1.97 3.86
CA LYS A 17 16.29 -2.16 3.17
C LYS A 17 16.37 -2.41 2.38
N THR A 18 16.40 -2.48 2.20
CA THR A 18 16.56 -2.77 1.42
C THR A 18 16.43 -3.13 0.59
N ALA A 19 16.26 -3.28 0.44
CA ALA A 19 16.17 -3.61 -0.37
C ALA A 19 15.89 -3.99 -1.12
N GLU A 20 15.61 -4.11 -1.34
CA GLU A 20 15.36 -4.54 -1.96
C GLU A 20 14.83 -4.75 -2.79
N ALA A 21 14.62 -4.74 -3.12
CA ALA A 21 14.13 -4.77 -4.06
C ALA A 21 13.71 -5.70 -4.82
N ALA A 22 13.61 -6.35 -4.65
CA ALA A 22 13.34 -7.35 -5.37
C ALA A 22 12.07 -7.42 -5.72
N PRO A 23 11.80 -7.72 -6.63
CA PRO A 23 10.64 -7.83 -7.12
C PRO A 23 9.93 -8.71 -6.40
N ALA A 24 9.17 -8.47 -6.05
CA ALA A 24 8.28 -9.17 -5.70
C ALA A 24 8.59 -10.43 -5.47
N ALA A 25 9.32 -10.62 -5.11
CA ALA A 25 9.64 -11.61 -4.98
C ALA A 25 9.25 -12.71 -4.46
N SER A 26 9.38 -13.53 -5.03
CA SER A 26 9.08 -14.76 -4.69
C SER A 26 9.76 -15.21 -3.50
N GLY A 27 9.14 -15.74 -2.60
CA GLY A 27 9.70 -16.23 -1.40
C GLY A 27 9.88 -15.19 -0.33
N ASP A 28 9.96 -13.96 -0.70
CA ASP A 28 10.02 -12.87 0.27
C ASP A 28 8.64 -12.48 0.70
N CYS A 29 8.51 -12.05 1.94
CA CYS A 29 7.23 -11.62 2.46
C CYS A 29 7.14 -10.11 2.46
N LYS A 30 7.62 -9.50 1.39
CA LYS A 30 7.63 -8.05 1.23
C LYS A 30 7.72 -7.66 -0.23
N ALA A 31 7.26 -6.45 -0.55
CA ALA A 31 7.36 -5.90 -1.88
C ALA A 31 7.50 -4.38 -1.77
N THR A 32 7.95 -3.77 -2.85
CA THR A 32 8.08 -2.31 -2.92
C THR A 32 7.34 -1.81 -4.15
N ILE A 33 6.58 -0.72 -3.98
CA ILE A 33 5.90 -0.06 -5.07
C ILE A 33 6.55 1.30 -5.25
N ASP A 34 7.00 1.59 -6.47
CA ASP A 34 7.54 2.91 -6.80
C ASP A 34 6.46 3.77 -7.42
N SER A 35 6.41 5.02 -7.02
CA SER A 35 5.47 5.99 -7.57
C SER A 35 6.19 7.32 -7.78
N ASP A 36 5.55 8.24 -8.50
CA ASP A 36 6.15 9.54 -8.78
C ASP A 36 5.08 10.59 -9.08
N ASP A 37 5.50 11.74 -9.57
CA ASP A 37 4.58 12.85 -9.86
C ASP A 37 3.77 12.61 -11.13
N ALA A 38 4.03 11.54 -11.86
CA ALA A 38 3.28 11.18 -13.06
C ALA A 38 2.23 10.11 -12.77
N MET A 39 1.94 9.85 -11.51
CA MET A 39 0.99 8.82 -11.08
C MET A 39 1.42 7.42 -11.51
N LYS A 40 2.71 7.16 -11.47
CA LYS A 40 3.24 5.85 -11.79
C LYS A 40 3.05 4.90 -10.61
N TYR A 41 2.74 3.67 -10.90
CA TYR A 41 2.61 2.62 -9.88
C TYR A 41 3.30 1.40 -10.44
N ASP A 42 4.41 1.01 -9.85
CA ASP A 42 5.22 -0.07 -10.38
C ASP A 42 5.77 -0.91 -9.23
N PRO A 43 5.49 -2.22 -9.17
CA PRO A 43 4.83 -3.04 -10.20
C PRO A 43 3.31 -2.93 -10.16
N LYS A 44 2.67 -3.43 -11.19
CA LYS A 44 1.21 -3.45 -11.31
C LYS A 44 0.62 -4.78 -10.85
N GLU A 45 1.44 -5.67 -10.37
CA GLU A 45 0.98 -6.96 -9.85
C GLU A 45 1.94 -7.43 -8.77
N ILE A 46 1.38 -7.89 -7.67
CA ILE A 46 2.16 -8.41 -6.55
C ILE A 46 1.62 -9.78 -6.20
N THR A 47 2.52 -10.74 -6.06
CA THR A 47 2.16 -12.08 -5.61
C THR A 47 2.59 -12.23 -4.16
N VAL A 48 1.65 -12.65 -3.32
CA VAL A 48 1.90 -12.88 -1.91
C VAL A 48 2.03 -14.39 -1.71
N PRO A 49 3.19 -14.87 -1.28
CA PRO A 49 3.35 -16.31 -1.02
C PRO A 49 2.42 -16.74 0.11
N SER A 50 1.67 -17.80 -0.11
CA SER A 50 0.74 -18.29 0.91
C SER A 50 1.45 -18.80 2.16
N SER A 51 2.75 -19.07 2.05
CA SER A 51 3.54 -19.50 3.20
C SER A 51 3.90 -18.35 4.15
N CYS A 52 3.72 -17.11 3.71
CA CYS A 52 3.98 -15.96 4.57
C CYS A 52 2.88 -15.82 5.61
N LYS A 53 3.24 -15.56 6.85
CA LYS A 53 2.25 -15.21 7.87
C LYS A 53 1.84 -13.76 7.75
N GLN A 54 2.81 -12.89 7.49
CA GLN A 54 2.58 -11.47 7.27
C GLN A 54 3.28 -11.06 6.00
N PHE A 55 2.76 -10.01 5.37
CA PHE A 55 3.36 -9.46 4.17
C PHE A 55 3.42 -7.95 4.32
N SER A 56 4.52 -7.36 3.87
CA SER A 56 4.74 -5.91 3.95
C SER A 56 4.88 -5.31 2.58
N ILE A 57 4.28 -4.15 2.37
CA ILE A 57 4.42 -3.41 1.12
C ILE A 57 4.90 -2.01 1.47
N THR A 58 6.01 -1.60 0.85
CA THR A 58 6.55 -0.26 1.01
C THR A 58 6.23 0.55 -0.24
N LEU A 59 5.63 1.71 -0.03
CA LEU A 59 5.36 2.65 -1.10
C LEU A 59 6.42 3.73 -1.05
N LYS A 60 7.06 4.00 -2.19
CA LYS A 60 8.03 5.08 -2.32
C LYS A 60 7.49 6.10 -3.30
N HIS A 61 7.57 7.37 -2.93
CA HIS A 61 7.18 8.45 -3.83
C HIS A 61 8.45 9.13 -4.31
N ASN A 62 8.84 8.84 -5.53
CA ASN A 62 10.09 9.33 -6.10
C ASN A 62 9.95 10.70 -6.76
N GLY A 63 8.82 11.36 -6.56
CA GLY A 63 8.58 12.68 -7.09
C GLY A 63 9.01 13.77 -6.15
N LYS A 64 8.51 14.98 -6.40
CA LYS A 64 8.86 16.17 -5.61
C LYS A 64 7.65 16.94 -5.13
N MET A 65 6.46 16.62 -5.63
CA MET A 65 5.25 17.37 -5.28
C MET A 65 4.73 16.97 -3.90
N PRO A 66 4.14 17.93 -3.17
CA PRO A 66 3.65 17.64 -1.82
C PRO A 66 2.41 16.72 -1.85
N ALA A 67 2.15 16.10 -0.73
CA ALA A 67 1.04 15.17 -0.60
C ALA A 67 -0.31 15.81 -0.93
N ALA A 68 -0.48 17.09 -0.66
CA ALA A 68 -1.75 17.76 -0.95
C ALA A 68 -2.00 17.91 -2.45
N ALA A 69 -0.94 17.91 -3.26
CA ALA A 69 -1.05 18.10 -4.71
C ALA A 69 -0.93 16.78 -5.47
N MET A 70 -0.04 15.91 -5.04
CA MET A 70 0.23 14.66 -5.75
C MET A 70 0.55 13.57 -4.72
N GLY A 71 -0.29 13.45 -3.70
CA GLY A 71 -0.10 12.43 -2.69
C GLY A 71 -0.42 11.05 -3.22
N HIS A 72 0.27 10.06 -2.69
CA HIS A 72 0.03 8.67 -3.03
C HIS A 72 -0.07 7.83 -1.77
N ASN A 73 -0.87 6.79 -1.84
CA ASN A 73 -0.92 5.79 -0.78
C ASN A 73 -1.13 4.43 -1.41
N VAL A 74 -1.10 3.39 -0.60
CA VAL A 74 -1.46 2.04 -1.03
C VAL A 74 -2.60 1.59 -0.14
N VAL A 75 -3.71 1.20 -0.75
CA VAL A 75 -4.87 0.67 -0.05
C VAL A 75 -5.15 -0.70 -0.63
N ILE A 76 -5.36 -1.69 0.22
CA ILE A 76 -5.65 -3.06 -0.22
C ILE A 76 -7.08 -3.41 0.15
N ALA A 77 -7.86 -3.83 -0.84
CA ALA A 77 -9.25 -4.23 -0.65
C ALA A 77 -9.63 -5.23 -1.72
N LYS A 78 -10.74 -5.93 -1.50
CA LYS A 78 -11.29 -6.79 -2.53
C LYS A 78 -11.69 -5.96 -3.74
N THR A 79 -11.51 -6.52 -4.92
CA THR A 79 -11.92 -5.85 -6.15
C THR A 79 -13.41 -5.46 -6.09
N ALA A 80 -14.23 -6.32 -5.48
CA ALA A 80 -15.66 -6.03 -5.35
C ALA A 80 -15.97 -4.86 -4.44
N ASP A 81 -15.04 -4.52 -3.53
CA ASP A 81 -15.25 -3.45 -2.56
C ASP A 81 -14.59 -2.14 -2.94
N LYS A 82 -13.75 -2.14 -3.97
CA LYS A 82 -12.91 -0.98 -4.24
C LYS A 82 -13.68 0.31 -4.51
N ASP A 83 -14.80 0.22 -5.21
CA ASP A 83 -15.56 1.42 -5.55
C ASP A 83 -16.09 2.11 -4.29
N GLY A 84 -16.61 1.33 -3.35
CA GLY A 84 -17.07 1.88 -2.08
C GLY A 84 -15.93 2.42 -1.25
N VAL A 85 -14.79 1.71 -1.23
CA VAL A 85 -13.62 2.17 -0.51
C VAL A 85 -13.12 3.50 -1.07
N LEU A 86 -13.09 3.63 -2.40
CA LEU A 86 -12.66 4.87 -3.04
C LEU A 86 -13.62 6.03 -2.75
N ALA A 87 -14.93 5.78 -2.85
CA ALA A 87 -15.92 6.81 -2.60
C ALA A 87 -15.85 7.31 -1.15
N ASP A 88 -15.79 6.38 -0.21
CA ASP A 88 -15.72 6.74 1.21
C ASP A 88 -14.39 7.36 1.57
N GLY A 89 -13.32 6.95 0.89
CA GLY A 89 -12.00 7.53 1.09
C GLY A 89 -11.96 8.98 0.65
N ALA A 90 -12.58 9.29 -0.50
CA ALA A 90 -12.65 10.66 -0.98
C ALA A 90 -13.42 11.53 0.03
N ALA A 91 -14.50 11.00 0.58
CA ALA A 91 -15.29 11.72 1.58
C ALA A 91 -14.54 11.90 2.91
N ALA A 92 -13.62 11.00 3.21
CA ALA A 92 -12.82 11.08 4.43
C ALA A 92 -11.74 12.15 4.37
N LYS A 93 -11.39 12.59 3.17
CA LYS A 93 -10.47 13.70 2.92
C LYS A 93 -9.04 13.42 3.34
N ILE A 94 -8.17 14.38 3.07
CA ILE A 94 -6.74 14.22 3.28
C ILE A 94 -6.39 14.02 4.76
N GLU A 95 -7.18 14.56 5.67
CA GLU A 95 -6.95 14.39 7.11
C GLU A 95 -6.94 12.91 7.51
N ASN A 96 -7.62 12.07 6.74
CA ASN A 96 -7.68 10.65 6.99
C ASN A 96 -6.95 9.86 5.90
N ASN A 97 -6.01 10.50 5.22
CA ASN A 97 -5.22 9.88 4.16
C ASN A 97 -6.07 9.32 3.02
N PHE A 98 -7.26 9.90 2.82
CA PHE A 98 -8.23 9.45 1.83
C PHE A 98 -8.64 7.99 2.05
N VAL A 99 -8.71 7.56 3.29
CA VAL A 99 -9.20 6.25 3.67
C VAL A 99 -10.22 6.44 4.80
N LYS A 100 -11.40 5.84 4.65
CA LYS A 100 -12.41 5.93 5.70
C LYS A 100 -11.87 5.28 6.98
N PRO A 101 -11.92 5.97 8.12
CA PRO A 101 -11.44 5.39 9.36
C PRO A 101 -12.24 4.13 9.71
N ASN A 102 -11.54 3.09 10.14
CA ASN A 102 -12.15 1.83 10.57
C ASN A 102 -12.95 1.15 9.47
N ASP A 103 -12.55 1.32 8.21
CA ASP A 103 -13.23 0.66 7.09
C ASP A 103 -12.83 -0.81 7.06
N GLU A 104 -13.80 -1.68 7.35
CA GLU A 104 -13.55 -3.11 7.44
C GLU A 104 -13.25 -3.74 6.08
N ARG A 105 -13.57 -3.05 4.99
CA ARG A 105 -13.26 -3.54 3.65
C ARG A 105 -11.79 -3.37 3.31
N VAL A 106 -11.09 -2.51 4.04
CA VAL A 106 -9.67 -2.23 3.81
C VAL A 106 -8.85 -3.23 4.60
N VAL A 107 -8.07 -4.04 3.88
CA VAL A 107 -7.19 -5.02 4.53
C VAL A 107 -6.05 -4.29 5.26
N ALA A 108 -5.44 -3.32 4.57
CA ALA A 108 -4.38 -2.50 5.13
C ALA A 108 -4.17 -1.30 4.21
N HIS A 109 -3.54 -0.26 4.73
CA HIS A 109 -3.19 0.90 3.91
C HIS A 109 -2.00 1.64 4.50
N THR A 110 -1.31 2.39 3.63
CA THR A 110 -0.26 3.31 4.07
C THR A 110 -0.87 4.67 4.36
N LYS A 111 -0.06 5.55 4.92
CA LYS A 111 -0.40 6.97 4.96
C LYS A 111 -0.32 7.55 3.56
N LEU A 112 -0.91 8.72 3.38
CA LEU A 112 -0.72 9.48 2.16
C LEU A 112 0.64 10.17 2.25
N ILE A 113 1.48 9.97 1.25
CA ILE A 113 2.84 10.51 1.28
C ILE A 113 3.07 11.44 0.10
N GLY A 114 3.99 12.37 0.27
CA GLY A 114 4.42 13.27 -0.78
C GLY A 114 5.77 12.89 -1.33
N GLY A 115 6.26 13.68 -2.26
CA GLY A 115 7.53 13.40 -2.92
C GLY A 115 8.68 13.25 -1.95
N GLY A 116 9.52 12.27 -2.18
CA GLY A 116 10.67 11.99 -1.35
C GLY A 116 10.37 11.18 -0.10
N GLN A 117 9.11 10.84 0.13
CA GLN A 117 8.70 10.08 1.32
C GLN A 117 8.41 8.63 0.99
N GLU A 118 8.35 7.82 2.03
CA GLU A 118 7.93 6.43 1.88
C GLU A 118 7.19 6.00 3.14
N ASP A 119 6.36 4.97 3.00
CA ASP A 119 5.65 4.37 4.12
C ASP A 119 5.42 2.90 3.83
N THR A 120 5.28 2.11 4.87
CA THR A 120 5.12 0.66 4.75
C THR A 120 3.84 0.24 5.46
N LEU A 121 3.07 -0.63 4.78
CA LEU A 121 1.96 -1.32 5.43
C LEU A 121 2.34 -2.77 5.65
N THR A 122 1.76 -3.39 6.64
CA THR A 122 1.94 -4.80 6.93
C THR A 122 0.58 -5.41 7.27
N PHE A 123 0.31 -6.58 6.76
CA PHE A 123 -0.96 -7.25 7.05
C PHE A 123 -0.73 -8.75 7.22
N ASP A 124 -1.67 -9.38 7.95
CA ASP A 124 -1.66 -10.83 8.08
C ASP A 124 -2.19 -11.43 6.78
N VAL A 125 -1.45 -12.37 6.21
CA VAL A 125 -1.86 -13.00 4.96
C VAL A 125 -3.19 -13.74 5.12
N SER A 126 -3.50 -14.18 6.33
CA SER A 126 -4.77 -14.84 6.61
C SER A 126 -5.98 -13.93 6.39
N LYS A 127 -5.79 -12.62 6.30
CA LYS A 127 -6.88 -11.71 5.98
C LYS A 127 -7.30 -11.77 4.52
N LEU A 128 -6.47 -12.37 3.68
CA LEU A 128 -6.78 -12.52 2.26
C LEU A 128 -7.51 -13.83 2.07
N ALA A 129 -8.80 -13.76 1.73
CA ALA A 129 -9.61 -14.95 1.56
C ALA A 129 -9.23 -15.69 0.29
N ALA A 130 -9.13 -17.01 0.39
CA ALA A 130 -8.77 -17.82 -0.78
C ALA A 130 -9.85 -17.67 -1.85
N GLY A 131 -9.41 -17.52 -3.09
CA GLY A 131 -10.33 -17.42 -4.21
C GLY A 131 -10.90 -16.04 -4.46
N GLU A 132 -10.60 -15.07 -3.59
CA GLU A 132 -11.08 -13.71 -3.77
C GLU A 132 -10.06 -12.88 -4.55
N ALA A 133 -10.57 -11.96 -5.34
CA ALA A 133 -9.70 -11.04 -6.07
C ALA A 133 -9.45 -9.78 -5.24
N TYR A 134 -8.19 -9.43 -5.10
CA TYR A 134 -7.79 -8.23 -4.36
C TYR A 134 -7.03 -7.28 -5.26
N GLU A 135 -7.10 -6.00 -4.93
CA GLU A 135 -6.33 -4.96 -5.60
C GLU A 135 -5.61 -4.12 -4.56
N TYR A 136 -4.52 -3.53 -4.99
CA TYR A 136 -3.90 -2.45 -4.24
C TYR A 136 -3.97 -1.21 -5.12
N PHE A 137 -4.25 -0.06 -4.51
CA PHE A 137 -4.49 1.15 -5.29
C PHE A 137 -4.24 2.40 -4.46
N CYS A 138 -4.11 3.52 -5.16
CA CYS A 138 -4.03 4.83 -4.53
C CYS A 138 -5.45 5.40 -4.46
N SER A 139 -5.85 5.86 -3.28
CA SER A 139 -7.20 6.39 -3.09
C SER A 139 -7.27 7.92 -3.21
N PHE A 140 -6.15 8.60 -3.45
CA PHE A 140 -6.19 10.04 -3.72
C PHE A 140 -7.13 10.28 -4.90
N PRO A 141 -8.09 11.22 -4.78
CA PRO A 141 -9.08 11.41 -5.84
C PRO A 141 -8.46 11.61 -7.21
N GLY A 142 -8.94 10.86 -8.18
CA GLY A 142 -8.46 10.93 -9.55
C GLY A 142 -7.27 10.05 -9.87
N HIS A 143 -6.64 9.44 -8.89
CA HIS A 143 -5.42 8.66 -9.13
C HIS A 143 -5.67 7.19 -9.45
N TYR A 144 -6.81 6.66 -9.04
CA TYR A 144 -7.05 5.22 -9.16
C TYR A 144 -6.87 4.68 -10.59
N ALA A 145 -7.30 5.43 -11.59
CA ALA A 145 -7.26 4.95 -12.97
C ALA A 145 -5.85 4.57 -13.41
N MET A 146 -4.84 5.28 -12.88
CA MET A 146 -3.44 5.02 -13.24
C MET A 146 -2.71 4.23 -12.17
N MET A 147 -3.20 4.24 -10.94
CA MET A 147 -2.46 3.72 -9.79
C MET A 147 -3.24 2.59 -9.14
N ASN A 148 -3.19 1.44 -9.78
CA ASN A 148 -3.80 0.23 -9.25
C ASN A 148 -3.01 -0.98 -9.70
N GLY A 149 -3.17 -2.08 -9.00
CA GLY A 149 -2.53 -3.32 -9.36
C GLY A 149 -3.26 -4.50 -8.74
N LYS A 150 -2.92 -5.69 -9.17
CA LYS A 150 -3.53 -6.92 -8.64
C LYS A 150 -2.69 -7.49 -7.53
N LEU A 151 -3.35 -7.96 -6.49
CA LEU A 151 -2.71 -8.66 -5.39
C LEU A 151 -3.23 -10.10 -5.40
N THR A 152 -2.32 -11.05 -5.55
CA THR A 152 -2.67 -12.46 -5.67
C THR A 152 -1.93 -13.26 -4.62
N VAL A 153 -2.62 -14.22 -4.01
CA VAL A 153 -1.99 -15.14 -3.05
C VAL A 153 -1.73 -16.45 -3.77
N LYS A 154 -0.50 -16.95 -3.64
CA LYS A 154 -0.15 -18.24 -4.24
C LYS A 154 0.59 -19.15 -3.26
#